data_eb721fde96a16177901aaf85f44af2ea
#
_entry.id   eb721fde96a16177901aaf85f44af2ea
#
_cell.length_a   1.000
_cell.length_b   1.000
_cell.length_c   1.000
_cell.angle_alpha   90.00
_cell.angle_beta   90.00
_cell.angle_gamma   90.00
#
_symmetry.space_group_name_H-M   'P 1'
#
loop_
_entity.id
_entity.type
_entity.pdbx_description
1 polymer ?
#
loop_
_entity_poly.entity_id
_entity_poly.type
_entity_poly.pdbx_seq_one_letter_code
_entity_poly.pdbx_strand_id
1 'polypeptide(L)'
;MIARSLDEALAVITDGCVLAVPREVSGVAMAATRALIRRGVRRLHLIALPTSSLQADLLIGAGCVETIETSAVSLGEFGPAPRFTAAVTSGAIRVKDATCPALHAAFQAAEKGVPFMPLRGLIGSDVLAHRNDWKVVDNPFGHDDPIVLLPAIKPDVALFHAPLADREGNVWIGRDRRAARGTARRQA
;
A
#
# COMPACT_ATOMS: atom_id res chain seq x y z
N MET A 1 -20.14 -10.42 -1.28
CA MET A 1 -21.22 -9.90 -0.37
C MET A 1 -21.26 -8.40 -0.50
N ILE A 2 -22.44 -7.79 -0.63
CA ILE A 2 -22.60 -6.33 -0.67
C ILE A 2 -23.01 -5.89 0.74
N ALA A 3 -22.20 -5.05 1.38
CA ALA A 3 -22.49 -4.47 2.67
C ALA A 3 -23.65 -3.44 2.58
N ARG A 4 -24.50 -3.38 3.61
CA ARG A 4 -25.67 -2.48 3.67
C ARG A 4 -25.31 -1.10 4.20
N SER A 5 -24.17 -0.98 4.86
CA SER A 5 -23.67 0.26 5.43
C SER A 5 -22.14 0.35 5.31
N LEU A 6 -21.62 1.56 5.47
CA LEU A 6 -20.17 1.77 5.53
C LEU A 6 -19.53 1.04 6.72
N ASP A 7 -20.19 1.04 7.88
CA ASP A 7 -19.67 0.37 9.06
C ASP A 7 -19.61 -1.14 8.89
N GLU A 8 -20.62 -1.74 8.26
CA GLU A 8 -20.62 -3.15 7.90
C GLU A 8 -19.48 -3.49 6.90
N ALA A 9 -19.29 -2.64 5.88
CA ALA A 9 -18.22 -2.82 4.92
C ALA A 9 -16.82 -2.76 5.55
N LEU A 10 -16.67 -1.91 6.56
CA LEU A 10 -15.40 -1.70 7.24
C LEU A 10 -15.14 -2.66 8.41
N ALA A 11 -16.12 -3.49 8.80
CA ALA A 11 -15.99 -4.41 9.93
C ALA A 11 -14.82 -5.41 9.76
N VAL A 12 -14.45 -5.73 8.53
CA VAL A 12 -13.32 -6.62 8.21
C VAL A 12 -11.94 -5.99 8.50
N ILE A 13 -11.86 -4.67 8.62
CA ILE A 13 -10.62 -3.96 8.92
C ILE A 13 -10.49 -3.84 10.44
N THR A 14 -9.78 -4.74 11.04
CA THR A 14 -9.55 -4.80 12.50
C THR A 14 -8.16 -4.30 12.86
N ASP A 15 -7.90 -4.22 14.15
CA ASP A 15 -6.56 -3.92 14.68
C ASP A 15 -5.52 -4.93 14.18
N GLY A 16 -4.37 -4.43 13.75
CA GLY A 16 -3.29 -5.24 13.18
C GLY A 16 -3.48 -5.64 11.72
N CYS A 17 -4.59 -5.27 11.08
CA CYS A 17 -4.87 -5.57 9.67
C CYS A 17 -3.79 -5.02 8.74
N VAL A 18 -3.39 -5.78 7.73
CA VAL A 18 -2.57 -5.34 6.61
C VAL A 18 -3.48 -4.69 5.57
N LEU A 19 -3.47 -3.35 5.57
CA LEU A 19 -4.39 -2.54 4.76
C LEU A 19 -3.66 -1.90 3.59
N ALA A 20 -4.06 -2.23 2.36
CA ALA A 20 -3.58 -1.55 1.18
C ALA A 20 -4.49 -0.36 0.81
N VAL A 21 -3.87 0.79 0.53
CA VAL A 21 -4.57 2.00 0.08
C VAL A 21 -4.00 2.47 -1.26
N PRO A 22 -4.83 3.12 -2.11
CA PRO A 22 -4.41 3.56 -3.43
C PRO A 22 -3.42 4.73 -3.34
N ARG A 23 -2.80 4.99 -4.47
CA ARG A 23 -1.98 6.19 -4.66
C ARG A 23 -2.85 7.44 -4.69
N GLU A 24 -2.25 8.54 -4.26
CA GLU A 24 -2.71 9.92 -4.36
C GLU A 24 -4.22 10.16 -4.33
N VAL A 25 -4.67 11.00 -5.24
CA VAL A 25 -6.05 11.52 -5.26
C VAL A 25 -7.06 10.61 -5.92
N SER A 26 -6.61 9.63 -6.70
CA SER A 26 -7.49 8.75 -7.46
C SER A 26 -7.90 7.52 -6.66
N GLY A 27 -9.18 7.34 -6.46
CA GLY A 27 -9.73 6.18 -5.76
C GLY A 27 -9.51 6.18 -4.25
N VAL A 28 -9.17 7.32 -3.62
CA VAL A 28 -9.04 7.41 -2.17
C VAL A 28 -10.40 7.36 -1.48
N ALA A 29 -10.56 6.44 -0.54
CA ALA A 29 -11.81 6.18 0.16
C ALA A 29 -11.94 7.05 1.42
N MET A 30 -12.10 8.38 1.26
CA MET A 30 -12.04 9.33 2.37
C MET A 30 -13.17 9.17 3.40
N ALA A 31 -14.37 8.77 3.00
CA ALA A 31 -15.46 8.48 3.93
C ALA A 31 -15.11 7.28 4.83
N ALA A 32 -14.58 6.21 4.23
CA ALA A 32 -14.10 5.03 4.93
C ALA A 32 -12.92 5.36 5.85
N THR A 33 -11.96 6.15 5.40
CA THR A 33 -10.83 6.62 6.21
C THR A 33 -11.29 7.32 7.47
N ARG A 34 -12.23 8.27 7.36
CA ARG A 34 -12.79 8.97 8.52
C ARG A 34 -13.57 8.03 9.46
N ALA A 35 -14.27 7.05 8.90
CA ALA A 35 -14.99 6.04 9.70
C ALA A 35 -14.02 5.14 10.48
N LEU A 36 -12.93 4.68 9.88
CA LEU A 36 -11.88 3.91 10.56
C LEU A 36 -11.26 4.71 11.71
N ILE A 37 -10.97 6.00 11.50
CA ILE A 37 -10.44 6.89 12.52
C ILE A 37 -11.43 7.03 13.68
N ARG A 38 -12.72 7.29 13.40
CA ARG A 38 -13.76 7.39 14.45
C ARG A 38 -13.95 6.10 15.23
N ARG A 39 -13.80 4.94 14.55
CA ARG A 39 -13.88 3.63 15.19
C ARG A 39 -12.66 3.34 16.06
N GLY A 40 -11.58 4.10 15.91
CA GLY A 40 -10.38 3.98 16.72
C GLY A 40 -9.52 2.76 16.38
N VAL A 41 -9.52 2.30 15.13
CA VAL A 41 -8.65 1.20 14.66
C VAL A 41 -7.19 1.53 14.92
N ARG A 42 -6.42 0.53 15.34
CA ARG A 42 -5.01 0.68 15.74
C ARG A 42 -4.12 -0.39 15.11
N ARG A 43 -2.82 -0.15 15.18
CA ARG A 43 -1.76 -1.07 14.77
C ARG A 43 -1.84 -1.55 13.32
N LEU A 44 -2.44 -0.75 12.42
CA LEU A 44 -2.49 -1.10 11.00
C LEU A 44 -1.06 -1.21 10.44
N HIS A 45 -0.82 -2.27 9.65
CA HIS A 45 0.27 -2.29 8.68
C HIS A 45 -0.25 -1.69 7.38
N LEU A 46 0.02 -0.42 7.18
CA LEU A 46 -0.47 0.31 6.02
C LEU A 46 0.46 0.13 4.83
N ILE A 47 -0.03 -0.47 3.76
CA ILE A 47 0.69 -0.51 2.48
C ILE A 47 0.14 0.63 1.62
N ALA A 48 0.90 1.70 1.57
CA ALA A 48 0.54 2.92 0.87
C ALA A 48 1.17 2.92 -0.53
N LEU A 49 0.35 2.65 -1.55
CA LEU A 49 0.83 2.66 -2.94
C LEU A 49 1.41 4.04 -3.29
N PRO A 50 2.57 4.07 -3.91
CA PRO A 50 3.26 5.33 -4.17
C PRO A 50 2.64 6.11 -5.36
N THR A 51 2.63 7.41 -5.28
CA THR A 51 2.83 8.19 -4.06
C THR A 51 1.51 8.27 -3.31
N SER A 52 1.48 7.89 -2.04
CA SER A 52 0.27 8.07 -1.23
C SER A 52 0.18 9.50 -0.70
N SER A 53 -1.01 9.92 -0.31
CA SER A 53 -1.29 11.31 0.03
C SER A 53 -2.12 11.44 1.31
N LEU A 54 -3.10 12.31 1.31
CA LEU A 54 -3.91 12.69 2.47
C LEU A 54 -4.54 11.50 3.22
N GLN A 55 -4.92 10.42 2.52
CA GLN A 55 -5.49 9.24 3.18
C GLN A 55 -4.51 8.60 4.16
N ALA A 56 -3.27 8.38 3.73
CA ALA A 56 -2.22 7.82 4.58
C ALA A 56 -1.85 8.80 5.70
N ASP A 57 -1.68 10.08 5.38
CA ASP A 57 -1.33 11.12 6.35
C ASP A 57 -2.35 11.22 7.48
N LEU A 58 -3.65 11.16 7.18
CA LEU A 58 -4.72 11.18 8.18
C LEU A 58 -4.74 9.94 9.06
N LEU A 59 -4.58 8.74 8.49
CA LEU A 59 -4.52 7.49 9.27
C LEU A 59 -3.32 7.49 10.22
N ILE A 60 -2.18 7.98 9.77
CA ILE A 60 -0.98 8.11 10.59
C ILE A 60 -1.20 9.13 11.71
N GLY A 61 -1.68 10.33 11.38
CA GLY A 61 -1.93 11.39 12.36
C GLY A 61 -2.97 11.04 13.41
N ALA A 62 -3.91 10.15 13.09
CA ALA A 62 -4.89 9.63 14.04
C ALA A 62 -4.36 8.47 14.89
N GLY A 63 -3.10 8.06 14.72
CA GLY A 63 -2.49 6.96 15.46
C GLY A 63 -3.06 5.59 15.09
N CYS A 64 -3.61 5.44 13.88
CA CYS A 64 -4.13 4.16 13.41
C CYS A 64 -3.03 3.22 12.90
N VAL A 65 -1.88 3.77 12.50
CA VAL A 65 -0.80 3.05 11.81
C VAL A 65 0.34 2.74 12.77
N GLU A 66 0.80 1.50 12.78
CA GLU A 66 2.01 1.07 13.48
C GLU A 66 3.18 0.94 12.51
N THR A 67 2.92 0.36 11.35
CA THR A 67 3.92 0.16 10.28
C THR A 67 3.37 0.70 8.97
N ILE A 68 4.19 1.44 8.25
CA ILE A 68 3.90 1.83 6.88
C ILE A 68 4.92 1.23 5.91
N GLU A 69 4.45 0.66 4.82
CA GLU A 69 5.27 0.21 3.70
C GLU A 69 4.96 1.07 2.47
N THR A 70 5.92 1.89 2.06
CA THR A 70 5.73 2.88 1.01
C THR A 70 7.07 3.36 0.44
N SER A 71 7.03 3.99 -0.73
CA SER A 71 8.17 4.76 -1.23
C SER A 71 8.06 6.25 -0.92
N ALA A 72 6.85 6.75 -0.72
CA ALA A 72 6.61 8.15 -0.37
C ALA A 72 5.17 8.39 0.10
N VAL A 73 5.03 9.34 1.03
CA VAL A 73 3.76 10.00 1.35
C VAL A 73 3.97 11.51 1.17
N SER A 74 3.18 12.12 0.29
CA SER A 74 3.31 13.53 -0.07
C SER A 74 1.95 14.13 -0.39
N LEU A 75 1.77 15.40 -0.13
CA LEU A 75 0.57 16.14 -0.54
C LEU A 75 0.73 16.79 -1.94
N GLY A 76 1.69 16.31 -2.73
CA GLY A 76 1.95 16.81 -4.08
C GLY A 76 2.39 18.26 -4.08
N GLU A 77 1.69 19.10 -4.83
CA GLU A 77 1.95 20.55 -4.91
C GLU A 77 1.80 21.31 -3.57
N PHE A 78 1.08 20.73 -2.60
CA PHE A 78 0.93 21.29 -1.25
C PHE A 78 2.10 20.93 -0.31
N GLY A 79 3.10 20.20 -0.80
CA GLY A 79 4.33 19.89 -0.07
C GLY A 79 4.32 18.54 0.67
N PRO A 80 5.21 18.39 1.68
CA PRO A 80 5.33 17.18 2.46
C PRO A 80 4.05 16.87 3.25
N ALA A 81 3.78 15.59 3.49
CA ALA A 81 2.70 15.12 4.35
C ALA A 81 3.10 15.36 5.83
N PRO A 82 2.48 16.32 6.55
CA PRO A 82 3.01 16.80 7.82
C PRO A 82 2.94 15.77 8.94
N ARG A 83 1.88 14.95 8.99
CA ARG A 83 1.70 13.94 10.03
C ARG A 83 2.63 12.75 9.82
N PHE A 84 2.79 12.33 8.56
CA PHE A 84 3.78 11.32 8.18
C PHE A 84 5.18 11.78 8.54
N THR A 85 5.58 13.00 8.15
CA THR A 85 6.89 13.55 8.46
C THR A 85 7.13 13.59 9.98
N ALA A 86 6.17 14.09 10.76
CA ALA A 86 6.28 14.14 12.21
C ALA A 86 6.39 12.73 12.83
N ALA A 87 5.60 11.77 12.36
CA ALA A 87 5.62 10.40 12.87
C ALA A 87 6.94 9.67 12.56
N VAL A 88 7.51 9.88 11.38
CA VAL A 88 8.83 9.32 11.01
C VAL A 88 9.93 9.95 11.86
N THR A 89 9.95 11.28 11.96
CA THR A 89 10.98 12.01 12.72
C THR A 89 10.97 11.65 14.21
N SER A 90 9.80 11.43 14.79
CA SER A 90 9.66 11.05 16.20
C SER A 90 9.82 9.54 16.45
N GLY A 91 9.90 8.71 15.42
CA GLY A 91 9.93 7.26 15.55
C GLY A 91 8.59 6.65 16.00
N ALA A 92 7.48 7.40 15.87
CA ALA A 92 6.15 6.94 16.30
C ALA A 92 5.58 5.81 15.43
N ILE A 93 6.08 5.64 14.22
CA ILE A 93 5.72 4.55 13.31
C ILE A 93 6.98 3.87 12.77
N ARG A 94 6.84 2.59 12.44
CA ARG A 94 7.88 1.85 11.72
C ARG A 94 7.72 2.06 10.22
N VAL A 95 8.79 2.47 9.54
CA VAL A 95 8.81 2.60 8.08
C VAL A 95 9.51 1.39 7.47
N LYS A 96 8.83 0.68 6.60
CA LYS A 96 9.40 -0.28 5.65
C LYS A 96 9.59 0.45 4.34
N ASP A 97 10.75 1.06 4.18
CA ASP A 97 11.06 1.84 2.97
C ASP A 97 11.10 0.95 1.73
N ALA A 98 10.63 1.47 0.62
CA ALA A 98 10.55 0.77 -0.64
C ALA A 98 10.64 1.73 -1.83
N THR A 99 10.89 1.22 -3.01
CA THR A 99 10.73 1.99 -4.24
C THR A 99 9.39 1.71 -4.91
N CYS A 100 8.90 2.64 -5.73
CA CYS A 100 7.67 2.43 -6.51
C CYS A 100 7.70 1.12 -7.32
N PRO A 101 8.78 0.82 -8.09
CA PRO A 101 8.87 -0.44 -8.80
C PRO A 101 8.84 -1.67 -7.89
N ALA A 102 9.49 -1.60 -6.72
CA ALA A 102 9.54 -2.72 -5.78
C ALA A 102 8.14 -3.07 -5.23
N LEU A 103 7.38 -2.06 -4.79
CA LEU A 103 6.00 -2.29 -4.33
C LEU A 103 5.12 -2.87 -5.45
N HIS A 104 5.19 -2.31 -6.66
CA HIS A 104 4.43 -2.83 -7.78
C HIS A 104 4.81 -4.28 -8.14
N ALA A 105 6.10 -4.61 -8.14
CA ALA A 105 6.58 -5.96 -8.41
C ALA A 105 6.10 -6.94 -7.32
N ALA A 106 6.21 -6.58 -6.04
CA ALA A 106 5.75 -7.41 -4.92
C ALA A 106 4.23 -7.66 -4.98
N PHE A 107 3.48 -6.66 -5.39
CA PHE A 107 2.06 -6.82 -5.65
C PHE A 107 1.78 -7.70 -6.87
N GLN A 108 2.50 -7.57 -7.97
CA GLN A 108 2.36 -8.44 -9.14
C GLN A 108 2.70 -9.90 -8.81
N ALA A 109 3.65 -10.15 -7.90
CA ALA A 109 3.92 -11.49 -7.41
C ALA A 109 2.67 -12.12 -6.79
N ALA A 110 1.98 -11.39 -5.92
CA ALA A 110 0.74 -11.86 -5.31
C ALA A 110 -0.39 -12.08 -6.35
N GLU A 111 -0.55 -11.16 -7.31
CA GLU A 111 -1.53 -11.28 -8.39
C GLU A 111 -1.30 -12.54 -9.25
N LYS A 112 -0.05 -12.86 -9.52
CA LYS A 112 0.35 -14.04 -10.31
C LYS A 112 0.41 -15.33 -9.51
N GLY A 113 0.20 -15.28 -8.19
CA GLY A 113 0.31 -16.45 -7.32
C GLY A 113 1.72 -16.98 -7.14
N VAL A 114 2.76 -16.16 -7.44
CA VAL A 114 4.16 -16.54 -7.22
C VAL A 114 4.67 -15.99 -5.88
N PRO A 115 5.63 -16.69 -5.23
CA PRO A 115 6.07 -16.29 -3.89
C PRO A 115 6.88 -15.00 -3.85
N PHE A 116 7.52 -14.61 -4.95
CA PHE A 116 8.34 -13.41 -5.08
C PHE A 116 8.43 -12.93 -6.52
N MET A 117 8.93 -11.70 -6.71
CA MET A 117 9.27 -11.13 -8.00
C MET A 117 10.73 -10.67 -8.00
N PRO A 118 11.55 -11.00 -9.02
CA PRO A 118 12.89 -10.46 -9.15
C PRO A 118 12.88 -9.01 -9.65
N LEU A 119 13.80 -8.19 -9.15
CA LEU A 119 13.99 -6.80 -9.58
C LEU A 119 15.48 -6.43 -9.53
N ARG A 120 15.98 -5.70 -10.54
CA ARG A 120 17.37 -5.20 -10.57
C ARG A 120 17.53 -3.81 -9.98
N GLY A 121 16.55 -2.96 -10.13
CA GLY A 121 16.63 -1.52 -9.88
C GLY A 121 16.91 -1.09 -8.44
N LEU A 122 17.18 -2.04 -7.54
CA LEU A 122 17.53 -1.79 -6.14
C LEU A 122 18.99 -2.07 -5.82
N ILE A 123 19.73 -2.72 -6.72
CA ILE A 123 21.15 -3.03 -6.50
C ILE A 123 21.95 -1.72 -6.37
N GLY A 124 22.76 -1.64 -5.32
CA GLY A 124 23.51 -0.44 -4.98
C GLY A 124 22.71 0.65 -4.26
N SER A 125 21.46 0.38 -3.90
CA SER A 125 20.61 1.32 -3.14
C SER A 125 20.69 1.05 -1.62
N ASP A 126 20.74 2.12 -0.82
CA ASP A 126 20.70 2.04 0.64
C ASP A 126 19.40 1.43 1.18
N VAL A 127 18.32 1.44 0.39
CA VAL A 127 17.05 0.79 0.76
C VAL A 127 17.25 -0.69 1.09
N LEU A 128 18.15 -1.38 0.39
CA LEU A 128 18.46 -2.79 0.67
C LEU A 128 19.00 -3.03 2.08
N ALA A 129 19.77 -2.10 2.64
CA ALA A 129 20.34 -2.21 3.98
C ALA A 129 19.25 -2.19 5.08
N HIS A 130 18.08 -1.66 4.77
CA HIS A 130 16.94 -1.53 5.69
C HIS A 130 15.81 -2.54 5.44
N ARG A 131 16.00 -3.47 4.48
CA ARG A 131 14.98 -4.46 4.08
C ARG A 131 15.48 -5.89 4.29
N ASN A 132 15.41 -6.36 5.52
CA ASN A 132 15.83 -7.72 5.91
C ASN A 132 14.96 -8.83 5.29
N ASP A 133 13.77 -8.47 4.80
CA ASP A 133 12.84 -9.36 4.11
C ASP A 133 13.14 -9.51 2.61
N TRP A 134 14.02 -8.67 2.05
CA TRP A 134 14.48 -8.78 0.67
C TRP A 134 15.81 -9.55 0.58
N LYS A 135 16.04 -10.25 -0.51
CA LYS A 135 17.26 -11.04 -0.71
C LYS A 135 17.92 -10.68 -2.02
N VAL A 136 19.22 -10.47 -1.98
CA VAL A 136 20.05 -10.38 -3.17
C VAL A 136 20.57 -11.77 -3.50
N VAL A 137 20.41 -12.20 -4.74
CA VAL A 137 20.90 -13.49 -5.26
C VAL A 137 21.55 -13.29 -6.63
N ASP A 138 22.39 -14.23 -7.01
CA ASP A 138 22.93 -14.28 -8.36
C ASP A 138 21.84 -14.63 -9.37
N ASN A 139 21.86 -13.98 -10.52
CA ASN A 139 20.94 -14.30 -11.60
C ASN A 139 21.30 -15.67 -12.21
N PRO A 140 20.41 -16.67 -12.17
CA PRO A 140 20.69 -17.99 -12.71
C PRO A 140 20.87 -18.03 -14.22
N PHE A 141 20.53 -16.95 -14.93
CA PHE A 141 20.59 -16.83 -16.39
C PHE A 141 21.65 -15.83 -16.84
N GLY A 142 22.48 -15.30 -15.95
CA GLY A 142 23.51 -14.30 -16.26
C GLY A 142 24.72 -14.44 -15.36
N HIS A 143 25.86 -13.83 -15.77
CA HIS A 143 27.05 -13.73 -14.96
C HIS A 143 27.20 -12.28 -14.46
N ASP A 144 27.68 -12.11 -13.24
CA ASP A 144 27.90 -10.79 -12.62
C ASP A 144 26.67 -9.86 -12.67
N ASP A 145 25.47 -10.44 -12.49
CA ASP A 145 24.19 -9.78 -12.66
C ASP A 145 23.28 -10.05 -11.44
N PRO A 146 23.58 -9.49 -10.27
CA PRO A 146 22.79 -9.72 -9.08
C PRO A 146 21.37 -9.17 -9.23
N ILE A 147 20.40 -9.89 -8.63
CA ILE A 147 18.99 -9.50 -8.60
C ILE A 147 18.47 -9.51 -7.18
N VAL A 148 17.47 -8.67 -6.91
CA VAL A 148 16.74 -8.62 -5.63
C VAL A 148 15.46 -9.43 -5.75
N LEU A 149 15.24 -10.34 -4.83
CA LEU A 149 13.97 -11.08 -4.69
C LEU A 149 13.05 -10.33 -3.73
N LEU A 150 11.90 -9.93 -4.22
CA LEU A 150 10.87 -9.19 -3.48
C LEU A 150 9.74 -10.15 -3.11
N PRO A 151 9.50 -10.45 -1.83
CA PRO A 151 8.37 -11.28 -1.41
C PRO A 151 7.03 -10.71 -1.89
N ALA A 152 6.09 -11.60 -2.21
CA ALA A 152 4.75 -11.21 -2.59
C ALA A 152 4.04 -10.47 -1.44
N ILE A 153 3.51 -9.29 -1.71
CA ILE A 153 2.68 -8.54 -0.76
C ILE A 153 1.23 -8.97 -0.90
N LYS A 154 0.68 -9.53 0.18
CA LYS A 154 -0.72 -9.99 0.25
C LYS A 154 -1.43 -9.22 1.37
N PRO A 155 -2.09 -8.08 1.07
CA PRO A 155 -2.87 -7.38 2.07
C PRO A 155 -4.11 -8.20 2.46
N ASP A 156 -4.56 -8.04 3.70
CA ASP A 156 -5.83 -8.62 4.17
C ASP A 156 -7.00 -7.90 3.50
N VAL A 157 -6.89 -6.57 3.34
CA VAL A 157 -7.91 -5.72 2.72
C VAL A 157 -7.27 -4.68 1.81
N ALA A 158 -7.86 -4.48 0.64
CA ALA A 158 -7.59 -3.33 -0.22
C ALA A 158 -8.76 -2.35 -0.14
N LEU A 159 -8.50 -1.13 0.35
CA LEU A 159 -9.50 -0.09 0.53
C LEU A 159 -9.36 0.99 -0.53
N PHE A 160 -10.31 1.05 -1.44
CA PHE A 160 -10.35 2.09 -2.47
C PHE A 160 -11.80 2.52 -2.76
N HIS A 161 -11.96 3.69 -3.35
CA HIS A 161 -13.23 4.20 -3.83
C HIS A 161 -13.37 3.97 -5.33
N ALA A 162 -14.53 3.51 -5.74
CA ALA A 162 -14.91 3.40 -7.15
C ALA A 162 -16.30 4.02 -7.37
N PRO A 163 -16.54 4.67 -8.54
CA PRO A 163 -17.84 5.27 -8.85
C PRO A 163 -18.98 4.25 -8.95
N LEU A 164 -18.69 3.06 -9.45
CA LEU A 164 -19.70 2.01 -9.67
C LEU A 164 -19.11 0.64 -9.34
N ALA A 165 -19.94 -0.23 -8.80
CA ALA A 165 -19.71 -1.65 -8.69
C ALA A 165 -21.02 -2.41 -8.92
N ASP A 166 -20.95 -3.62 -9.45
CA ASP A 166 -22.10 -4.51 -9.62
C ASP A 166 -22.20 -5.55 -8.49
N ARG A 167 -23.21 -6.39 -8.55
CA ARG A 167 -23.45 -7.43 -7.53
C ARG A 167 -22.52 -8.63 -7.69
N GLU A 168 -21.92 -8.80 -8.84
CA GLU A 168 -20.96 -9.83 -9.20
C GLU A 168 -19.53 -9.46 -8.73
N GLY A 169 -19.31 -8.22 -8.25
CA GLY A 169 -18.02 -7.74 -7.76
C GLY A 169 -17.17 -7.06 -8.82
N ASN A 170 -17.72 -6.82 -10.02
CA ASN A 170 -17.02 -6.01 -11.00
C ASN A 170 -17.03 -4.55 -10.59
N VAL A 171 -15.89 -3.88 -10.72
CA VAL A 171 -15.70 -2.51 -10.27
C VAL A 171 -15.28 -1.63 -11.46
N TRP A 172 -16.04 -0.57 -11.69
CA TRP A 172 -15.68 0.45 -12.65
C TRP A 172 -14.97 1.63 -11.98
N ILE A 173 -13.71 1.81 -12.34
CA ILE A 173 -12.82 2.82 -11.72
C ILE A 173 -12.79 4.16 -12.44
N GLY A 174 -13.74 4.42 -13.34
CA GLY A 174 -13.81 5.65 -14.11
C GLY A 174 -12.90 5.66 -15.34
N ARG A 175 -12.80 6.86 -15.94
CA ARG A 175 -11.96 7.08 -17.14
C ARG A 175 -10.47 7.18 -16.79
N ASP A 176 -10.13 7.63 -15.60
CA ASP A 176 -8.75 7.71 -15.14
C ASP A 176 -8.29 6.36 -14.55
N ARG A 177 -7.81 5.50 -15.44
CA ARG A 177 -7.38 4.13 -15.12
C ARG A 177 -6.04 4.05 -14.41
N ARG A 178 -5.30 5.17 -14.24
CA ARG A 178 -3.91 5.13 -13.78
C ARG A 178 -3.76 4.77 -12.31
N ALA A 179 -4.72 5.12 -11.49
CA ALA A 179 -4.60 4.96 -10.03
C ALA A 179 -5.09 3.62 -9.48
N ALA A 180 -6.01 2.94 -10.15
CA ALA A 180 -6.69 1.77 -9.60
C ALA A 180 -6.14 0.42 -10.09
N ARG A 181 -5.24 0.41 -11.09
CA ARG A 181 -4.71 -0.84 -11.66
C ARG A 181 -3.99 -1.74 -10.64
N GLY A 182 -3.44 -1.16 -9.58
CA GLY A 182 -2.75 -1.93 -8.54
C GLY A 182 -3.66 -2.51 -7.47
N THR A 183 -4.84 -1.93 -7.24
CA THR A 183 -5.75 -2.31 -6.16
C THR A 183 -6.97 -3.10 -6.62
N ALA A 184 -7.52 -2.80 -7.81
CA ALA A 184 -8.78 -3.38 -8.29
C ALA A 184 -8.66 -4.82 -8.88
N ARG A 185 -7.46 -5.23 -9.33
CA ARG A 185 -7.25 -6.55 -9.94
C ARG A 185 -7.16 -7.71 -8.94
N ARG A 186 -7.44 -7.53 -7.66
CA ARG A 186 -7.10 -8.50 -6.61
C ARG A 186 -8.26 -9.10 -5.86
N GLN A 187 -9.48 -8.86 -6.29
CA GLN A 187 -10.68 -9.44 -5.69
C GLN A 187 -11.51 -10.28 -6.67
N ALA A 188 -10.94 -10.68 -7.81
CA ALA A 188 -11.54 -11.68 -8.69
C ALA A 188 -10.85 -13.02 -8.53
#